data_2b73fceb38b3448d80231cb818bf84a8
#
_entry.id   2b73fceb38b3448d80231cb818bf84a8
#
_cell.length_a   1.000
_cell.length_b   1.000
_cell.length_c   1.000
_cell.angle_alpha   90.00
_cell.angle_beta   90.00
_cell.angle_gamma   90.00
#
_symmetry.space_group_name_H-M   'P 1'
#
loop_
_entity.id
_entity.type
_entity.pdbx_description
1 polymer ?
#
loop_
_entity_poly.entity_id
_entity_poly.type
_entity_poly.pdbx_seq_one_letter_code
_entity_poly.pdbx_strand_id
1 'polypeptide(L)'
;NFIVSIISVIFIFTFIKSPKDLPIYVLIITGTSLIGNLSLWPYLRKEIFAPKWKELALGHHLKPTLLLFLPQIATQIYTIANKTMIGIFDGKTASGFFSQSDSLIKVTLSIVTSLGVVMLPHVSNLFSKGKIKEVQETLKKSFVLMTGLAVPIMFGVMGIALNFAGFFFGPKWVAVGPLLMMEA
;
A
#
# COMPACT_ATOMS: atom_id res chain seq x y z
N ASN A 1 -6.90 6.12 -12.43
CA ASN A 1 -5.67 6.54 -11.73
C ASN A 1 -4.36 6.25 -12.48
N PHE A 2 -4.31 5.25 -13.37
CA PHE A 2 -3.09 4.90 -14.13
C PHE A 2 -2.56 6.07 -14.98
N ILE A 3 -3.43 6.75 -15.69
CA ILE A 3 -3.08 7.95 -16.51
C ILE A 3 -2.49 9.05 -15.63
N VAL A 4 -3.08 9.30 -14.48
CA VAL A 4 -2.61 10.32 -13.52
C VAL A 4 -1.22 9.97 -12.98
N SER A 5 -0.95 8.69 -12.72
CA SER A 5 0.39 8.23 -12.30
C SER A 5 1.44 8.45 -13.39
N ILE A 6 1.12 8.20 -14.66
CA ILE A 6 2.01 8.48 -15.78
C ILE A 6 2.30 9.99 -15.89
N ILE A 7 1.28 10.82 -15.81
CA ILE A 7 1.43 12.28 -15.83
C ILE A 7 2.33 12.76 -14.67
N SER A 8 2.11 12.19 -13.47
CA SER A 8 2.94 12.48 -12.29
C SER A 8 4.42 12.18 -12.56
N VAL A 9 4.71 11.01 -13.12
CA VAL A 9 6.08 10.61 -13.45
C VAL A 9 6.71 11.56 -14.48
N ILE A 10 5.98 11.91 -15.55
CA ILE A 10 6.46 12.86 -16.56
C ILE A 10 6.78 14.22 -15.93
N PHE A 11 5.92 14.74 -15.06
CA PHE A 11 6.15 16.01 -14.38
C PHE A 11 7.35 15.95 -13.43
N ILE A 12 7.53 14.85 -12.69
CA ILE A 12 8.67 14.65 -11.82
C ILE A 12 9.97 14.75 -12.63
N PHE A 13 10.10 13.99 -13.72
CA PHE A 13 11.31 14.00 -14.54
C PHE A 13 11.56 15.34 -15.27
N THR A 14 10.52 16.09 -15.56
CA THR A 14 10.63 17.38 -16.26
C THR A 14 11.01 18.52 -15.33
N PHE A 15 10.42 18.60 -14.14
CA PHE A 15 10.53 19.75 -13.25
C PHE A 15 11.54 19.56 -12.12
N ILE A 16 11.85 18.32 -11.73
CA ILE A 16 12.74 18.05 -10.60
C ILE A 16 14.14 17.73 -11.11
N LYS A 17 15.06 18.67 -10.87
CA LYS A 17 16.49 18.55 -11.27
C LYS A 17 17.44 18.67 -10.10
N SER A 18 16.98 19.18 -8.95
CA SER A 18 17.81 19.49 -7.79
C SER A 18 17.13 19.07 -6.48
N PRO A 19 17.89 18.72 -5.43
CA PRO A 19 17.34 18.48 -4.08
C PRO A 19 16.55 19.68 -3.50
N LYS A 20 16.75 20.88 -4.02
CA LYS A 20 16.01 22.08 -3.62
C LYS A 20 14.57 22.09 -4.14
N ASP A 21 14.26 21.28 -5.14
CA ASP A 21 12.94 21.22 -5.77
C ASP A 21 11.95 20.31 -4.99
N LEU A 22 12.31 19.94 -3.74
CA LEU A 22 11.47 19.13 -2.87
C LEU A 22 10.03 19.67 -2.72
N PRO A 23 9.79 20.98 -2.55
CA PRO A 23 8.43 21.52 -2.50
C PRO A 23 7.64 21.28 -3.79
N ILE A 24 8.30 21.39 -4.95
CA ILE A 24 7.70 21.14 -6.26
C ILE A 24 7.34 19.66 -6.39
N TYR A 25 8.20 18.76 -5.91
CA TYR A 25 7.92 17.32 -5.86
C TYR A 25 6.65 17.01 -5.06
N VAL A 26 6.53 17.56 -3.86
CA VAL A 26 5.34 17.38 -3.01
C VAL A 26 4.09 17.94 -3.70
N LEU A 27 4.19 19.12 -4.34
CA LEU A 27 3.09 19.73 -5.09
C LEU A 27 2.64 18.86 -6.27
N ILE A 28 3.57 18.28 -7.04
CA ILE A 28 3.24 17.40 -8.17
C ILE A 28 2.51 16.16 -7.67
N ILE A 29 3.03 15.47 -6.65
CA ILE A 29 2.41 14.23 -6.13
C ILE A 29 1.02 14.53 -5.55
N THR A 30 0.91 15.58 -4.74
CA THR A 30 -0.37 15.92 -4.10
C THR A 30 -1.38 16.41 -5.13
N GLY A 31 -0.97 17.28 -6.05
CA GLY A 31 -1.82 17.83 -7.09
C GLY A 31 -2.33 16.76 -8.06
N THR A 32 -1.45 15.88 -8.54
CA THR A 32 -1.84 14.77 -9.41
C THR A 32 -2.75 13.78 -8.69
N SER A 33 -2.51 13.47 -7.42
CA SER A 33 -3.40 12.62 -6.61
C SER A 33 -4.77 13.27 -6.44
N LEU A 34 -4.83 14.57 -6.19
CA LEU A 34 -6.07 15.32 -6.07
C LEU A 34 -6.87 15.31 -7.38
N ILE A 35 -6.22 15.55 -8.52
CA ILE A 35 -6.85 15.47 -9.85
C ILE A 35 -7.35 14.05 -10.12
N GLY A 36 -6.56 13.02 -9.77
CA GLY A 36 -6.94 11.62 -9.91
C GLY A 36 -8.20 11.26 -9.12
N ASN A 37 -8.30 11.74 -7.89
CA ASN A 37 -9.47 11.52 -7.05
C ASN A 37 -10.69 12.32 -7.54
N LEU A 38 -10.49 13.57 -7.95
CA LEU A 38 -11.56 14.40 -8.52
C LEU A 38 -12.08 13.85 -9.85
N SER A 39 -11.25 13.19 -10.65
CA SER A 39 -11.67 12.59 -11.93
C SER A 39 -12.69 11.45 -11.76
N LEU A 40 -12.79 10.86 -10.57
CA LEU A 40 -13.81 9.86 -10.23
C LEU A 40 -15.18 10.47 -9.91
N TRP A 41 -15.23 11.75 -9.55
CA TRP A 41 -16.45 12.45 -9.13
C TRP A 41 -17.59 12.41 -10.16
N PRO A 42 -17.33 12.62 -11.48
CA PRO A 42 -18.39 12.54 -12.48
C PRO A 42 -19.06 11.16 -12.57
N TYR A 43 -18.30 10.08 -12.32
CA TYR A 43 -18.83 8.71 -12.33
C TYR A 43 -19.71 8.44 -11.11
N LEU A 44 -19.34 8.99 -9.94
CA LEU A 44 -20.11 8.85 -8.71
C LEU A 44 -21.43 9.64 -8.74
N ARG A 45 -21.51 10.70 -9.56
CA ARG A 45 -22.68 11.59 -9.61
C ARG A 45 -23.99 10.87 -9.96
N LYS A 46 -23.93 9.76 -10.68
CA LYS A 46 -25.11 8.95 -11.02
C LYS A 46 -25.53 7.99 -9.89
N GLU A 47 -24.63 7.66 -9.00
CA GLU A 47 -24.83 6.71 -7.89
C GLU A 47 -25.06 7.39 -6.54
N ILE A 48 -24.80 8.72 -6.47
CA ILE A 48 -24.98 9.49 -5.24
C ILE A 48 -26.42 9.98 -5.19
N PHE A 49 -27.21 9.40 -4.28
CA PHE A 49 -28.51 9.91 -3.89
C PHE A 49 -28.36 10.93 -2.76
N ALA A 50 -29.23 11.95 -2.73
CA ALA A 50 -29.26 12.89 -1.63
C ALA A 50 -29.49 12.14 -0.31
N PRO A 51 -28.60 12.29 0.70
CA PRO A 51 -28.72 11.53 1.94
C PRO A 51 -29.97 11.99 2.71
N LYS A 52 -30.81 11.04 3.08
CA LYS A 52 -31.93 11.29 3.98
C LYS A 52 -31.40 11.27 5.43
N TRP A 53 -30.95 12.40 5.90
CA TRP A 53 -30.27 12.55 7.19
C TRP A 53 -31.06 11.96 8.38
N LYS A 54 -32.40 11.98 8.32
CA LYS A 54 -33.28 11.45 9.36
C LYS A 54 -33.35 9.91 9.40
N GLU A 55 -33.01 9.25 8.32
CA GLU A 55 -33.03 7.77 8.20
C GLU A 55 -31.66 7.14 8.44
N LEU A 56 -30.61 7.96 8.62
CA LEU A 56 -29.25 7.51 8.84
C LEU A 56 -29.08 6.98 10.29
N ALA A 57 -29.10 5.67 10.46
CA ALA A 57 -28.80 5.00 11.73
C ALA A 57 -27.28 4.99 12.03
N LEU A 58 -26.68 6.16 12.19
CA LEU A 58 -25.23 6.33 12.39
C LEU A 58 -24.69 5.48 13.55
N GLY A 59 -25.46 5.38 14.64
CA GLY A 59 -25.07 4.57 15.81
C GLY A 59 -24.93 3.08 15.50
N HIS A 60 -25.72 2.55 14.56
CA HIS A 60 -25.64 1.14 14.15
C HIS A 60 -24.31 0.82 13.44
N HIS A 61 -23.74 1.79 12.70
CA HIS A 61 -22.49 1.62 11.96
C HIS A 61 -21.25 1.90 12.80
N LEU A 62 -21.40 2.58 13.95
CA LEU A 62 -20.26 3.02 14.76
C LEU A 62 -19.49 1.83 15.35
N LYS A 63 -20.19 0.84 15.89
CA LYS A 63 -19.59 -0.35 16.51
C LYS A 63 -18.79 -1.20 15.51
N PRO A 64 -19.35 -1.62 14.35
CA PRO A 64 -18.60 -2.35 13.32
C PRO A 64 -17.41 -1.54 12.80
N THR A 65 -17.58 -0.24 12.58
CA THR A 65 -16.51 0.63 12.10
C THR A 65 -15.36 0.70 13.09
N LEU A 66 -15.64 0.88 14.38
CA LEU A 66 -14.60 0.90 15.43
C LEU A 66 -13.84 -0.42 15.50
N LEU A 67 -14.55 -1.56 15.42
CA LEU A 67 -13.92 -2.87 15.45
C LEU A 67 -12.96 -3.11 14.27
N LEU A 68 -13.29 -2.58 13.08
CA LEU A 68 -12.42 -2.64 11.89
C LEU A 68 -11.31 -1.58 11.91
N PHE A 69 -11.55 -0.46 12.58
CA PHE A 69 -10.62 0.66 12.64
C PHE A 69 -9.46 0.43 13.61
N LEU A 70 -9.72 -0.23 14.75
CA LEU A 70 -8.70 -0.52 15.77
C LEU A 70 -7.48 -1.28 15.24
N PRO A 71 -7.61 -2.39 14.49
CA PRO A 71 -6.47 -3.07 13.88
C PRO A 71 -5.70 -2.18 12.89
N GLN A 72 -6.41 -1.35 12.13
CA GLN A 72 -5.80 -0.41 11.19
C GLN A 72 -4.95 0.65 11.90
N ILE A 73 -5.48 1.22 13.00
CA ILE A 73 -4.70 2.17 13.82
C ILE A 73 -3.44 1.49 14.37
N ALA A 74 -3.58 0.30 14.95
CA ALA A 74 -2.45 -0.43 15.51
C ALA A 74 -1.34 -0.66 14.47
N THR A 75 -1.72 -1.08 13.26
CA THR A 75 -0.78 -1.26 12.16
C THR A 75 -0.12 0.04 11.73
N GLN A 76 -0.88 1.13 11.65
CA GLN A 76 -0.33 2.45 11.29
C GLN A 76 0.61 2.99 12.35
N ILE A 77 0.24 2.89 13.63
CA ILE A 77 1.11 3.29 14.75
C ILE A 77 2.43 2.51 14.69
N TYR A 78 2.37 1.18 14.52
CA TYR A 78 3.56 0.33 14.40
C TYR A 78 4.46 0.79 13.24
N THR A 79 3.90 0.99 12.06
CA THR A 79 4.66 1.39 10.86
C THR A 79 5.31 2.77 11.01
N ILE A 80 4.56 3.75 11.57
CA ILE A 80 5.05 5.10 11.78
C ILE A 80 6.08 5.12 12.90
N ALA A 81 5.84 4.40 14.01
CA ALA A 81 6.75 4.33 15.14
C ALA A 81 8.12 3.78 14.73
N ASN A 82 8.18 2.71 13.93
CA ASN A 82 9.44 2.16 13.45
C ASN A 82 10.27 3.20 12.70
N LYS A 83 9.67 3.91 11.75
CA LYS A 83 10.36 4.95 10.97
C LYS A 83 10.80 6.13 11.84
N THR A 84 9.96 6.52 12.79
CA THR A 84 10.23 7.63 13.70
C THR A 84 11.35 7.27 14.67
N MET A 85 11.32 6.07 15.24
CA MET A 85 12.36 5.61 16.17
C MET A 85 13.73 5.54 15.46
N ILE A 86 13.80 4.95 14.26
CA ILE A 86 15.04 4.95 13.48
C ILE A 86 15.51 6.37 13.21
N GLY A 87 14.59 7.28 12.86
CA GLY A 87 14.92 8.69 12.61
C GLY A 87 15.45 9.44 13.84
N ILE A 88 15.00 9.07 15.04
CA ILE A 88 15.45 9.67 16.31
C ILE A 88 16.80 9.09 16.75
N PHE A 89 16.97 7.76 16.68
CA PHE A 89 18.16 7.08 17.21
C PHE A 89 19.33 7.06 16.22
N ASP A 90 19.05 6.78 14.93
CA ASP A 90 20.08 6.59 13.89
C ASP A 90 20.12 7.74 12.86
N GLY A 91 19.20 8.69 13.00
CA GLY A 91 19.13 9.88 12.18
C GLY A 91 18.30 9.75 10.91
N LYS A 92 18.08 10.90 10.26
CA LYS A 92 17.18 11.03 9.09
C LYS A 92 17.61 10.17 7.90
N THR A 93 18.91 9.97 7.72
CA THR A 93 19.45 9.17 6.62
C THR A 93 19.10 7.69 6.79
N ALA A 94 19.23 7.14 7.99
CA ALA A 94 18.86 5.75 8.29
C ALA A 94 17.36 5.53 8.11
N SER A 95 16.53 6.45 8.61
CA SER A 95 15.08 6.42 8.38
C SER A 95 14.73 6.50 6.88
N GLY A 96 15.52 7.23 6.09
CA GLY A 96 15.40 7.28 4.64
C GLY A 96 15.69 5.93 3.98
N PHE A 97 16.78 5.25 4.37
CA PHE A 97 17.11 3.92 3.87
C PHE A 97 16.04 2.88 4.22
N PHE A 98 15.57 2.87 5.46
CA PHE A 98 14.47 2.02 5.90
C PHE A 98 13.19 2.29 5.11
N SER A 99 12.84 3.56 4.88
CA SER A 99 11.65 3.91 4.11
C SER A 99 11.69 3.46 2.66
N GLN A 100 12.88 3.45 2.04
CA GLN A 100 13.03 2.94 0.67
C GLN A 100 12.94 1.41 0.63
N SER A 101 13.55 0.72 1.60
CA SER A 101 13.42 -0.73 1.74
C SER A 101 11.95 -1.13 1.93
N ASP A 102 11.26 -0.55 2.90
CA ASP A 102 9.83 -0.77 3.17
C ASP A 102 8.94 -0.51 1.92
N SER A 103 9.29 0.50 1.13
CA SER A 103 8.55 0.79 -0.11
C SER A 103 8.73 -0.29 -1.15
N LEU A 104 9.93 -0.84 -1.34
CA LEU A 104 10.18 -1.96 -2.25
C LEU A 104 9.48 -3.24 -1.80
N ILE A 105 9.55 -3.55 -0.51
CA ILE A 105 8.84 -4.70 0.05
C ILE A 105 7.33 -4.55 -0.14
N LYS A 106 6.77 -3.37 0.05
CA LYS A 106 5.34 -3.12 -0.20
C LYS A 106 4.94 -3.32 -1.64
N VAL A 107 5.78 -2.92 -2.60
CA VAL A 107 5.55 -3.20 -4.02
C VAL A 107 5.52 -4.71 -4.26
N THR A 108 6.48 -5.44 -3.71
CA THR A 108 6.58 -6.89 -3.81
C THR A 108 5.36 -7.58 -3.17
N LEU A 109 5.00 -7.18 -1.95
CA LEU A 109 3.84 -7.68 -1.23
C LEU A 109 2.51 -7.38 -1.95
N SER A 110 2.43 -6.29 -2.72
CA SER A 110 1.21 -5.93 -3.45
C SER A 110 0.77 -7.01 -4.43
N ILE A 111 1.71 -7.78 -4.98
CA ILE A 111 1.42 -8.92 -5.86
C ILE A 111 0.62 -9.98 -5.10
N VAL A 112 1.06 -10.34 -3.90
CA VAL A 112 0.40 -11.35 -3.07
C VAL A 112 -0.91 -10.83 -2.49
N THR A 113 -0.92 -9.62 -1.96
CA THR A 113 -2.10 -9.02 -1.31
C THR A 113 -3.22 -8.70 -2.29
N SER A 114 -2.90 -8.42 -3.58
CA SER A 114 -3.91 -8.21 -4.62
C SER A 114 -4.84 -9.41 -4.80
N LEU A 115 -4.33 -10.62 -4.61
CA LEU A 115 -5.16 -11.84 -4.65
C LEU A 115 -6.23 -11.83 -3.55
N GLY A 116 -5.85 -11.40 -2.33
CA GLY A 116 -6.78 -11.26 -1.21
C GLY A 116 -7.91 -10.26 -1.49
N VAL A 117 -7.56 -9.11 -2.07
CA VAL A 117 -8.54 -8.07 -2.42
C VAL A 117 -9.54 -8.57 -3.46
N VAL A 118 -9.08 -9.31 -4.48
CA VAL A 118 -9.95 -9.88 -5.52
C VAL A 118 -10.83 -11.00 -4.96
N MET A 119 -10.32 -11.81 -4.03
CA MET A 119 -11.06 -12.93 -3.46
C MET A 119 -12.12 -12.51 -2.44
N LEU A 120 -11.95 -11.38 -1.77
CA LEU A 120 -12.84 -10.93 -0.70
C LEU A 120 -14.32 -10.82 -1.15
N PRO A 121 -14.68 -10.16 -2.27
CA PRO A 121 -16.06 -10.09 -2.74
C PRO A 121 -16.64 -11.49 -3.08
N HIS A 122 -15.81 -12.37 -3.65
CA HIS A 122 -16.24 -13.71 -4.00
C HIS A 122 -16.58 -14.55 -2.75
N VAL A 123 -15.69 -14.53 -1.75
CA VAL A 123 -15.90 -15.21 -0.47
C VAL A 123 -17.12 -14.65 0.27
N SER A 124 -17.28 -13.31 0.28
CA SER A 124 -18.44 -12.65 0.88
C SER A 124 -19.76 -13.06 0.22
N ASN A 125 -19.80 -13.19 -1.11
CA ASN A 125 -20.98 -13.66 -1.84
C ASN A 125 -21.32 -15.12 -1.53
N LEU A 126 -20.33 -16.01 -1.44
CA LEU A 126 -20.53 -17.39 -1.05
C LEU A 126 -21.06 -17.49 0.39
N PHE A 127 -20.49 -16.69 1.28
CA PHE A 127 -20.90 -16.65 2.68
C PHE A 127 -22.36 -16.17 2.83
N SER A 128 -22.75 -15.12 2.12
CA SER A 128 -24.15 -14.61 2.15
C SER A 128 -25.17 -15.60 1.62
N LYS A 129 -24.75 -16.55 0.75
CA LYS A 129 -25.56 -17.64 0.22
C LYS A 129 -25.57 -18.88 1.12
N GLY A 130 -24.91 -18.83 2.29
CA GLY A 130 -24.82 -19.97 3.22
C GLY A 130 -23.94 -21.13 2.74
N LYS A 131 -23.15 -20.95 1.68
CA LYS A 131 -22.29 -21.97 1.06
C LYS A 131 -20.96 -22.14 1.80
N ILE A 132 -21.02 -22.50 3.08
CA ILE A 132 -19.84 -22.53 3.97
C ILE A 132 -18.74 -23.47 3.47
N LYS A 133 -19.08 -24.63 2.89
CA LYS A 133 -18.06 -25.55 2.33
C LYS A 133 -17.29 -24.90 1.17
N GLU A 134 -17.99 -24.23 0.26
CA GLU A 134 -17.35 -23.52 -0.87
C GLU A 134 -16.49 -22.35 -0.37
N VAL A 135 -16.89 -21.66 0.70
CA VAL A 135 -16.08 -20.63 1.37
C VAL A 135 -14.76 -21.22 1.87
N GLN A 136 -14.84 -22.34 2.61
CA GLN A 136 -13.63 -22.99 3.15
C GLN A 136 -12.68 -23.46 2.05
N GLU A 137 -13.21 -24.08 0.99
CA GLU A 137 -12.40 -24.51 -0.16
C GLU A 137 -11.73 -23.33 -0.87
N THR A 138 -12.48 -22.25 -1.07
CA THR A 138 -11.97 -21.03 -1.70
C THR A 138 -10.86 -20.40 -0.86
N LEU A 139 -11.06 -20.28 0.45
CA LEU A 139 -10.03 -19.76 1.37
C LEU A 139 -8.79 -20.65 1.37
N LYS A 140 -8.96 -21.98 1.42
CA LYS A 140 -7.84 -22.94 1.36
C LYS A 140 -7.03 -22.79 0.06
N LYS A 141 -7.72 -22.75 -1.08
CA LYS A 141 -7.07 -22.54 -2.40
C LYS A 141 -6.32 -21.20 -2.46
N SER A 142 -6.94 -20.13 -1.97
CA SER A 142 -6.33 -18.79 -1.92
C SER A 142 -5.09 -18.80 -1.02
N PHE A 143 -5.17 -19.43 0.15
CA PHE A 143 -4.04 -19.53 1.07
C PHE A 143 -2.84 -20.29 0.45
N VAL A 144 -3.10 -21.44 -0.19
CA VAL A 144 -2.07 -22.22 -0.87
C VAL A 144 -1.43 -21.41 -2.00
N LEU A 145 -2.25 -20.71 -2.80
CA LEU A 145 -1.75 -19.89 -3.89
C LEU A 145 -0.92 -18.71 -3.38
N MET A 146 -1.41 -17.98 -2.37
CA MET A 146 -0.69 -16.85 -1.76
C MET A 146 0.63 -17.29 -1.16
N THR A 147 0.64 -18.39 -0.40
CA THR A 147 1.88 -18.93 0.20
C THR A 147 2.84 -19.42 -0.88
N GLY A 148 2.31 -20.10 -1.90
CA GLY A 148 3.10 -20.56 -3.04
C GLY A 148 3.74 -19.46 -3.87
N LEU A 149 3.19 -18.24 -3.85
CA LEU A 149 3.78 -17.05 -4.45
C LEU A 149 4.69 -16.30 -3.47
N ALA A 150 4.26 -16.14 -2.21
CA ALA A 150 4.98 -15.37 -1.21
C ALA A 150 6.37 -15.96 -0.90
N VAL A 151 6.45 -17.28 -0.73
CA VAL A 151 7.71 -17.96 -0.37
C VAL A 151 8.80 -17.80 -1.44
N PRO A 152 8.56 -18.09 -2.74
CA PRO A 152 9.55 -17.84 -3.78
C PRO A 152 9.93 -16.34 -3.91
N ILE A 153 8.97 -15.44 -3.76
CA ILE A 153 9.21 -13.98 -3.81
C ILE A 153 10.12 -13.57 -2.66
N MET A 154 9.84 -14.03 -1.44
CA MET A 154 10.67 -13.77 -0.25
C MET A 154 12.13 -14.18 -0.50
N PHE A 155 12.36 -15.44 -0.87
CA PHE A 155 13.72 -15.93 -1.15
C PHE A 155 14.35 -15.23 -2.36
N GLY A 156 13.58 -14.90 -3.38
CA GLY A 156 14.03 -14.14 -4.54
C GLY A 156 14.53 -12.76 -4.15
N VAL A 157 13.75 -12.01 -3.36
CA VAL A 157 14.14 -10.69 -2.85
C VAL A 157 15.37 -10.79 -1.97
N MET A 158 15.40 -11.73 -1.01
CA MET A 158 16.58 -11.96 -0.15
C MET A 158 17.85 -12.23 -0.97
N GLY A 159 17.74 -13.06 -2.00
CA GLY A 159 18.90 -13.45 -2.84
C GLY A 159 19.48 -12.30 -3.65
N ILE A 160 18.66 -11.36 -4.11
CA ILE A 160 19.12 -10.23 -4.95
C ILE A 160 19.35 -8.93 -4.16
N ALA A 161 18.84 -8.83 -2.91
CA ALA A 161 18.75 -7.60 -2.14
C ALA A 161 20.02 -6.77 -2.10
N LEU A 162 21.16 -7.41 -1.81
CA LEU A 162 22.44 -6.72 -1.67
C LEU A 162 22.92 -6.07 -2.97
N ASN A 163 22.79 -6.77 -4.09
CA ASN A 163 23.22 -6.27 -5.39
C ASN A 163 22.19 -5.30 -5.98
N PHE A 164 20.92 -5.58 -5.76
CA PHE A 164 19.81 -4.78 -6.27
C PHE A 164 19.80 -3.37 -5.69
N ALA A 165 20.06 -3.20 -4.40
CA ALA A 165 20.06 -1.90 -3.76
C ALA A 165 21.10 -0.94 -4.37
N GLY A 166 22.33 -1.42 -4.57
CA GLY A 166 23.39 -0.64 -5.22
C GLY A 166 23.12 -0.33 -6.69
N PHE A 167 22.54 -1.29 -7.42
CA PHE A 167 22.18 -1.12 -8.83
C PHE A 167 21.00 -0.13 -9.02
N PHE A 168 19.94 -0.28 -8.22
CA PHE A 168 18.69 0.48 -8.40
C PHE A 168 18.77 1.90 -7.84
N PHE A 169 19.30 2.06 -6.63
CA PHE A 169 19.39 3.36 -5.95
C PHE A 169 20.75 4.05 -6.11
N GLY A 170 21.75 3.32 -6.60
CA GLY A 170 23.12 3.81 -6.72
C GLY A 170 23.99 3.55 -5.48
N PRO A 171 25.32 3.83 -5.59
CA PRO A 171 26.31 3.40 -4.60
C PRO A 171 26.13 4.01 -3.19
N LYS A 172 25.46 5.14 -3.07
CA LYS A 172 25.17 5.76 -1.77
C LYS A 172 24.08 5.02 -0.96
N TRP A 173 23.34 4.13 -1.61
CA TRP A 173 22.17 3.44 -1.05
C TRP A 173 22.43 1.95 -0.76
N VAL A 174 23.66 1.53 -0.76
CA VAL A 174 24.04 0.11 -0.51
C VAL A 174 23.51 -0.39 0.85
N ALA A 175 23.39 0.52 1.84
CA ALA A 175 22.80 0.20 3.14
C ALA A 175 21.32 -0.24 3.09
N VAL A 176 20.60 0.00 2.00
CA VAL A 176 19.23 -0.51 1.79
C VAL A 176 19.22 -2.02 1.55
N GLY A 177 20.29 -2.61 1.01
CA GLY A 177 20.38 -4.04 0.70
C GLY A 177 20.18 -4.94 1.91
N PRO A 178 20.95 -4.81 2.99
CA PRO A 178 20.73 -5.56 4.22
C PRO A 178 19.34 -5.35 4.84
N LEU A 179 18.81 -4.13 4.80
CA LEU A 179 17.46 -3.85 5.29
C LEU A 179 16.41 -4.58 4.45
N LEU A 180 16.53 -4.53 3.13
CA LEU A 180 15.65 -5.23 2.20
C LEU A 180 15.67 -6.75 2.42
N MET A 181 16.85 -7.30 2.74
CA MET A 181 17.02 -8.71 3.06
C MET A 181 16.33 -9.09 4.38
N MET A 182 16.32 -8.18 5.37
CA MET A 182 15.69 -8.42 6.68
C MET A 182 14.16 -8.27 6.63
N GLU A 183 13.66 -7.40 5.75
CA GLU A 183 12.22 -7.11 5.63
C GLU A 183 11.50 -8.07 4.67
N ALA A 184 12.23 -8.80 3.82
CA ALA A 184 11.68 -9.76 2.86
C ALA A 184 11.13 -11.00 3.56
#